data_1c03bd313d1bdcc3c065d6d1ec72fc6f
#
_entry.id   1c03bd313d1bdcc3c065d6d1ec72fc6f
#
_cell.length_a   1.000
_cell.length_b   1.000
_cell.length_c   1.000
_cell.angle_alpha   90.00
_cell.angle_beta   90.00
_cell.angle_gamma   90.00
#
_symmetry.space_group_name_H-M   'P 1'
#
loop_
_entity.id
_entity.type
_entity.pdbx_description
1 polymer ?
#
loop_
_entity_poly.entity_id
_entity_poly.type
_entity_poly.pdbx_seq_one_letter_code
_entity_poly.pdbx_strand_id
1 'polypeptide(L)'
;FGVAKGSGMIQPNMATTLCYIFTDADISNDILKKLLKKNIATTFNAISCDSDTSTNDMVSIFSTGKAKHSKINSFHDEKIQEFDVALKKVLLNLAKRVVADGEGASKFITIKVQNCRNEIDAKKIAFSVANSPLVKTALAGEDPNWGRVVMAIGKAGVQLNFDKLCIDFGEINIVQNGKINVHYNENETTDYMKNDYIDIKINISNGSKSFTAYTMDLTKKYIEINTDYRS
;
A
#
# COMPACT_ATOMS: atom_id res chain seq x y z
N PHE A 1 -1.63 3.58 -21.21
CA PHE A 1 -0.48 2.69 -21.06
C PHE A 1 0.46 3.20 -19.99
N GLY A 2 1.05 2.29 -19.20
CA GLY A 2 2.03 2.66 -18.19
C GLY A 2 3.06 1.57 -17.98
N VAL A 3 4.27 1.97 -17.58
CA VAL A 3 5.38 1.10 -17.18
C VAL A 3 5.95 1.59 -15.86
N ALA A 4 6.36 0.68 -15.01
CA ALA A 4 7.06 1.00 -13.76
C ALA A 4 8.21 0.02 -13.54
N LYS A 5 9.25 0.48 -12.86
CA LYS A 5 10.42 -0.30 -12.48
C LYS A 5 10.80 0.06 -11.06
N GLY A 6 11.11 -0.96 -10.26
CA GLY A 6 11.58 -0.85 -8.89
C GLY A 6 11.43 -2.20 -8.19
N SER A 7 12.38 -2.59 -7.34
CA SER A 7 12.36 -3.85 -6.59
C SER A 7 12.89 -3.71 -5.16
N GLY A 8 13.88 -2.85 -4.92
CA GLY A 8 14.40 -2.48 -3.60
C GLY A 8 14.46 -0.97 -3.41
N MET A 9 14.68 -0.51 -2.17
CA MET A 9 14.60 0.89 -1.75
C MET A 9 13.23 1.49 -2.08
N ILE A 10 12.16 0.80 -1.64
CA ILE A 10 10.77 1.11 -2.00
C ILE A 10 9.95 1.49 -0.77
N GLN A 11 9.92 2.79 -0.48
CA GLN A 11 8.86 3.47 0.25
C GLN A 11 8.70 4.88 -0.30
N PRO A 12 7.94 5.05 -1.38
CA PRO A 12 7.82 6.35 -2.03
C PRO A 12 7.22 7.41 -1.10
N ASN A 13 7.94 8.53 -0.96
CA ASN A 13 7.37 9.76 -0.39
C ASN A 13 7.48 10.87 -1.43
N MET A 14 6.79 10.68 -2.56
CA MET A 14 6.92 11.39 -3.83
C MET A 14 8.18 11.02 -4.65
N ALA A 15 8.90 9.98 -4.25
CA ALA A 15 10.07 9.47 -4.93
C ALA A 15 10.30 7.99 -4.54
N THR A 16 10.57 7.06 -5.41
CA THR A 16 11.23 5.73 -5.28
C THR A 16 10.88 4.75 -6.40
N THR A 17 10.42 5.21 -7.53
CA THR A 17 10.13 4.30 -8.63
C THR A 17 10.23 5.07 -9.92
N LEU A 18 10.80 4.49 -10.94
CA LEU A 18 10.67 5.04 -12.28
C LEU A 18 9.35 4.55 -12.86
N CYS A 19 8.40 5.48 -13.00
CA CYS A 19 7.08 5.18 -13.57
C CYS A 19 6.74 6.18 -14.66
N TYR A 20 6.35 5.67 -15.81
CA TYR A 20 5.97 6.47 -16.97
C TYR A 20 4.56 6.07 -17.44
N ILE A 21 3.67 7.04 -17.48
CA ILE A 21 2.30 6.90 -17.96
C ILE A 21 2.16 7.66 -19.28
N PHE A 22 1.53 7.05 -20.26
CA PHE A 22 1.26 7.64 -21.58
C PHE A 22 -0.23 7.60 -21.87
N THR A 23 -0.77 8.71 -22.34
CA THR A 23 -2.14 8.84 -22.81
C THR A 23 -2.19 9.60 -24.12
N ASP A 24 -3.19 9.31 -24.94
CA ASP A 24 -3.51 10.08 -26.14
C ASP A 24 -4.53 11.19 -25.89
N ALA A 25 -5.16 11.23 -24.70
CA ALA A 25 -6.11 12.27 -24.33
C ALA A 25 -5.47 13.67 -24.41
N ASP A 26 -6.18 14.65 -24.95
CA ASP A 26 -5.73 16.05 -24.98
C ASP A 26 -6.15 16.76 -23.68
N ILE A 27 -5.27 16.75 -22.71
CA ILE A 27 -5.48 17.32 -21.35
C ILE A 27 -4.38 18.32 -21.06
N SER A 28 -4.76 19.47 -20.48
CA SER A 28 -3.78 20.49 -20.11
C SER A 28 -2.81 19.98 -19.02
N ASN A 29 -1.57 20.47 -19.09
CA ASN A 29 -0.49 20.05 -18.18
C ASN A 29 -0.84 20.29 -16.70
N ASP A 30 -1.52 21.40 -16.39
CA ASP A 30 -1.92 21.72 -15.02
C ASP A 30 -2.94 20.72 -14.46
N ILE A 31 -3.87 20.27 -15.29
CA ILE A 31 -4.83 19.24 -14.90
C ILE A 31 -4.13 17.90 -14.70
N LEU A 32 -3.27 17.50 -15.63
CA LEU A 32 -2.49 16.25 -15.50
C LEU A 32 -1.66 16.23 -14.22
N LYS A 33 -0.94 17.32 -13.90
CA LYS A 33 -0.17 17.45 -12.66
C LYS A 33 -1.03 17.28 -11.41
N LYS A 34 -2.19 17.93 -11.37
CA LYS A 34 -3.11 17.85 -10.22
C LYS A 34 -3.70 16.45 -10.06
N LEU A 35 -4.11 15.81 -11.17
CA LEU A 35 -4.61 14.43 -11.16
C LEU A 35 -3.54 13.45 -10.70
N LEU A 36 -2.32 13.59 -11.20
CA LEU A 36 -1.20 12.77 -10.78
C LEU A 36 -0.93 12.92 -9.28
N LYS A 37 -0.80 14.16 -8.79
CA LYS A 37 -0.57 14.45 -7.36
C LYS A 37 -1.68 13.88 -6.46
N LYS A 38 -2.93 13.99 -6.87
CA LYS A 38 -4.08 13.42 -6.16
C LYS A 38 -3.97 11.90 -6.05
N ASN A 39 -3.70 11.24 -7.17
CA ASN A 39 -3.74 9.78 -7.24
C ASN A 39 -2.51 9.09 -6.65
N ILE A 40 -1.33 9.72 -6.71
CA ILE A 40 -0.09 9.18 -6.11
C ILE A 40 -0.27 8.93 -4.61
N ALA A 41 -1.00 9.76 -3.89
CA ALA A 41 -1.19 9.65 -2.45
C ALA A 41 -1.72 8.28 -1.99
N THR A 42 -2.58 7.65 -2.79
CA THR A 42 -3.24 6.37 -2.50
C THR A 42 -2.78 5.23 -3.41
N THR A 43 -1.72 5.44 -4.19
CA THR A 43 -1.15 4.45 -5.10
C THR A 43 0.34 4.25 -4.80
N PHE A 44 1.25 4.96 -5.46
CA PHE A 44 2.68 4.84 -5.19
C PHE A 44 3.09 5.27 -3.78
N ASN A 45 2.48 6.31 -3.19
CA ASN A 45 2.74 6.67 -1.79
C ASN A 45 2.00 5.80 -0.77
N ALA A 46 1.41 4.69 -1.21
CA ALA A 46 0.76 3.70 -0.37
C ALA A 46 1.47 2.33 -0.39
N ILE A 47 2.66 2.26 -1.00
CA ILE A 47 3.46 1.03 -1.02
C ILE A 47 4.72 1.14 -0.18
N SER A 48 5.23 -0.01 0.29
CA SER A 48 6.54 -0.15 0.92
C SER A 48 7.06 -1.57 0.74
N CYS A 49 8.32 -1.74 0.32
CA CYS A 49 8.99 -3.04 0.37
C CYS A 49 9.89 -3.17 1.60
N ASP A 50 10.74 -2.19 1.85
CA ASP A 50 11.82 -2.24 2.84
C ASP A 50 11.90 -1.00 3.74
N SER A 51 10.94 -0.09 3.65
CA SER A 51 10.89 1.19 4.37
C SER A 51 11.90 2.27 3.94
N ASP A 52 12.75 1.99 2.97
CA ASP A 52 13.75 2.94 2.50
C ASP A 52 13.24 3.78 1.32
N THR A 53 13.56 5.06 1.34
CA THR A 53 13.16 6.01 0.29
C THR A 53 14.38 6.33 -0.58
N SER A 54 14.26 6.14 -1.89
CA SER A 54 15.31 6.51 -2.84
C SER A 54 15.37 8.03 -3.04
N THR A 55 16.47 8.51 -3.58
CA THR A 55 16.69 9.93 -3.91
C THR A 55 16.30 10.28 -5.36
N ASN A 56 16.02 9.30 -6.21
CA ASN A 56 15.93 9.48 -7.67
C ASN A 56 14.62 8.98 -8.30
N ASP A 57 13.52 9.03 -7.55
CA ASP A 57 12.27 8.47 -8.01
C ASP A 57 11.43 9.46 -8.79
N MET A 58 10.74 8.93 -9.80
CA MET A 58 9.94 9.76 -10.67
C MET A 58 8.69 9.02 -11.14
N VAL A 59 7.53 9.66 -10.97
CA VAL A 59 6.30 9.28 -11.67
C VAL A 59 5.93 10.39 -12.64
N SER A 60 5.95 10.08 -13.93
CA SER A 60 5.66 11.04 -14.99
C SER A 60 4.46 10.60 -15.82
N ILE A 61 3.66 11.57 -16.26
CA ILE A 61 2.55 11.35 -17.19
C ILE A 61 2.75 12.22 -18.43
N PHE A 62 2.58 11.61 -19.60
CA PHE A 62 2.71 12.25 -20.91
C PHE A 62 1.41 12.13 -21.67
N SER A 63 0.92 13.27 -22.18
CA SER A 63 -0.21 13.34 -23.09
C SER A 63 0.28 13.66 -24.50
N THR A 64 -0.15 12.88 -25.49
CA THR A 64 0.18 13.14 -26.90
C THR A 64 -0.85 14.03 -27.59
N GLY A 65 -2.04 14.21 -26.98
CA GLY A 65 -3.13 15.00 -27.56
C GLY A 65 -3.71 14.43 -28.87
N LYS A 66 -3.49 13.14 -29.15
CA LYS A 66 -3.92 12.53 -30.43
C LYS A 66 -5.35 12.02 -30.42
N ALA A 67 -5.99 11.92 -29.26
CA ALA A 67 -7.39 11.53 -29.16
C ALA A 67 -8.30 12.63 -29.77
N LYS A 68 -9.33 12.18 -30.49
CA LYS A 68 -10.25 13.08 -31.21
C LYS A 68 -11.32 13.66 -30.26
N HIS A 69 -10.91 14.53 -29.34
CA HIS A 69 -11.82 15.32 -28.50
C HIS A 69 -11.25 16.71 -28.27
N SER A 70 -12.11 17.63 -27.85
CA SER A 70 -11.67 18.99 -27.46
C SER A 70 -10.73 18.92 -26.26
N LYS A 71 -9.73 19.79 -26.23
CA LYS A 71 -8.76 19.88 -25.13
C LYS A 71 -9.44 20.10 -23.80
N ILE A 72 -9.13 19.27 -22.82
CA ILE A 72 -9.66 19.36 -21.46
C ILE A 72 -8.82 20.34 -20.66
N ASN A 73 -9.42 21.50 -20.32
CA ASN A 73 -8.76 22.60 -19.60
C ASN A 73 -9.40 22.88 -18.23
N SER A 74 -10.45 22.14 -17.85
CA SER A 74 -11.19 22.36 -16.61
C SER A 74 -11.43 21.06 -15.86
N PHE A 75 -11.40 21.10 -14.52
CA PHE A 75 -11.82 19.98 -13.67
C PHE A 75 -13.34 19.73 -13.68
N HIS A 76 -14.12 20.67 -14.24
CA HIS A 76 -15.58 20.54 -14.41
C HIS A 76 -15.96 19.81 -15.71
N ASP A 77 -14.99 19.44 -16.55
CA ASP A 77 -15.24 18.64 -17.73
C ASP A 77 -15.65 17.20 -17.30
N GLU A 78 -16.76 16.71 -17.81
CA GLU A 78 -17.31 15.39 -17.47
C GLU A 78 -16.33 14.25 -17.74
N LYS A 79 -15.51 14.38 -18.77
CA LYS A 79 -14.49 13.39 -19.15
C LYS A 79 -13.37 13.24 -18.13
N ILE A 80 -13.17 14.25 -17.28
CA ILE A 80 -12.13 14.21 -16.23
C ILE A 80 -12.37 13.11 -15.22
N GLN A 81 -13.62 12.84 -14.87
CA GLN A 81 -13.95 11.81 -13.88
C GLN A 81 -13.57 10.42 -14.37
N GLU A 82 -13.90 10.11 -15.61
CA GLU A 82 -13.55 8.82 -16.23
C GLU A 82 -12.04 8.66 -16.36
N PHE A 83 -11.36 9.73 -16.80
CA PHE A 83 -9.90 9.75 -16.91
C PHE A 83 -9.22 9.56 -15.55
N ASP A 84 -9.69 10.26 -14.52
CA ASP A 84 -9.17 10.15 -13.14
C ASP A 84 -9.29 8.72 -12.58
N VAL A 85 -10.45 8.09 -12.78
CA VAL A 85 -10.67 6.69 -12.39
C VAL A 85 -9.73 5.74 -13.14
N ALA A 86 -9.59 5.92 -14.45
CA ALA A 86 -8.69 5.12 -15.28
C ALA A 86 -7.22 5.31 -14.88
N LEU A 87 -6.79 6.57 -14.68
CA LEU A 87 -5.44 6.90 -14.23
C LEU A 87 -5.14 6.27 -12.86
N LYS A 88 -6.05 6.40 -11.90
CA LYS A 88 -5.91 5.77 -10.58
C LYS A 88 -5.76 4.26 -10.68
N LYS A 89 -6.57 3.61 -11.53
CA LYS A 89 -6.51 2.15 -11.74
C LYS A 89 -5.15 1.72 -12.32
N VAL A 90 -4.62 2.45 -13.29
CA VAL A 90 -3.30 2.17 -13.88
C VAL A 90 -2.20 2.35 -12.84
N LEU A 91 -2.18 3.49 -12.14
CA LEU A 91 -1.18 3.78 -11.10
C LEU A 91 -1.21 2.75 -9.98
N LEU A 92 -2.39 2.38 -9.50
CA LEU A 92 -2.54 1.37 -8.44
C LEU A 92 -2.08 -0.01 -8.90
N ASN A 93 -2.39 -0.41 -10.12
CA ASN A 93 -1.94 -1.68 -10.69
C ASN A 93 -0.41 -1.73 -10.77
N LEU A 94 0.22 -0.67 -11.29
CA LEU A 94 1.68 -0.59 -11.38
C LEU A 94 2.34 -0.59 -10.00
N ALA A 95 1.82 0.18 -9.05
CA ALA A 95 2.32 0.23 -7.68
C ALA A 95 2.27 -1.15 -6.99
N LYS A 96 1.16 -1.87 -7.15
CA LYS A 96 1.02 -3.24 -6.62
C LYS A 96 2.00 -4.22 -7.27
N ARG A 97 2.23 -4.10 -8.59
CA ARG A 97 3.19 -4.94 -9.30
C ARG A 97 4.62 -4.69 -8.83
N VAL A 98 4.98 -3.44 -8.54
CA VAL A 98 6.30 -3.11 -7.96
C VAL A 98 6.49 -3.81 -6.62
N VAL A 99 5.47 -3.83 -5.76
CA VAL A 99 5.54 -4.55 -4.47
C VAL A 99 5.63 -6.06 -4.66
N ALA A 100 4.83 -6.62 -5.57
CA ALA A 100 4.81 -8.06 -5.84
C ALA A 100 6.13 -8.56 -6.44
N ASP A 101 6.87 -7.67 -7.13
CA ASP A 101 8.20 -7.92 -7.70
C ASP A 101 9.34 -7.43 -6.78
N GLY A 102 9.04 -7.17 -5.51
CA GLY A 102 10.02 -6.71 -4.53
C GLY A 102 11.10 -7.77 -4.25
N GLU A 103 12.30 -7.31 -3.91
CA GLU A 103 13.45 -8.18 -3.66
C GLU A 103 13.15 -9.23 -2.60
N GLY A 104 13.18 -10.50 -3.00
CA GLY A 104 12.95 -11.63 -2.11
C GLY A 104 11.51 -11.81 -1.63
N ALA A 105 10.53 -11.10 -2.23
CA ALA A 105 9.13 -11.25 -1.89
C ALA A 105 8.62 -12.67 -2.18
N SER A 106 7.89 -13.25 -1.23
CA SER A 106 7.13 -14.48 -1.43
C SER A 106 5.62 -14.25 -1.28
N LYS A 107 5.23 -13.18 -0.58
CA LYS A 107 3.83 -12.83 -0.34
C LYS A 107 3.57 -11.35 -0.59
N PHE A 108 2.40 -11.06 -1.19
CA PHE A 108 1.87 -9.71 -1.32
C PHE A 108 0.88 -9.43 -0.19
N ILE A 109 1.06 -8.32 0.51
CA ILE A 109 0.30 -8.02 1.72
C ILE A 109 -0.45 -6.71 1.57
N THR A 110 -1.75 -6.73 1.85
CA THR A 110 -2.61 -5.55 1.96
C THR A 110 -2.89 -5.26 3.44
N ILE A 111 -2.57 -4.05 3.89
CA ILE A 111 -2.89 -3.60 5.25
C ILE A 111 -3.92 -2.49 5.15
N LYS A 112 -5.14 -2.78 5.60
CA LYS A 112 -6.25 -1.84 5.56
C LYS A 112 -6.60 -1.36 6.96
N VAL A 113 -6.31 -0.10 7.25
CA VAL A 113 -6.66 0.56 8.51
C VAL A 113 -7.93 1.38 8.31
N GLN A 114 -8.93 1.16 9.15
CA GLN A 114 -10.28 1.70 9.00
C GLN A 114 -10.75 2.40 10.29
N ASN A 115 -11.75 3.28 10.12
CA ASN A 115 -12.44 3.95 11.21
C ASN A 115 -11.49 4.76 12.11
N CYS A 116 -10.51 5.43 11.51
CA CYS A 116 -9.62 6.36 12.19
C CYS A 116 -10.21 7.78 12.25
N ARG A 117 -9.75 8.56 13.22
CA ARG A 117 -10.10 9.97 13.40
C ARG A 117 -9.75 10.80 12.17
N ASN A 118 -8.60 10.56 11.58
CA ASN A 118 -8.11 11.22 10.38
C ASN A 118 -7.26 10.28 9.52
N GLU A 119 -7.00 10.66 8.28
CA GLU A 119 -6.24 9.86 7.31
C GLU A 119 -4.76 9.75 7.68
N ILE A 120 -4.19 10.76 8.35
CA ILE A 120 -2.79 10.78 8.79
C ILE A 120 -2.54 9.67 9.81
N ASP A 121 -3.44 9.53 10.80
CA ASP A 121 -3.37 8.48 11.80
C ASP A 121 -3.52 7.09 11.17
N ALA A 122 -4.48 6.94 10.23
CA ALA A 122 -4.65 5.69 9.49
C ALA A 122 -3.40 5.31 8.70
N LYS A 123 -2.77 6.28 8.03
CA LYS A 123 -1.52 6.10 7.28
C LYS A 123 -0.36 5.71 8.20
N LYS A 124 -0.19 6.39 9.35
CA LYS A 124 0.86 6.08 10.32
C LYS A 124 0.75 4.64 10.83
N ILE A 125 -0.46 4.20 11.19
CA ILE A 125 -0.69 2.83 11.65
C ILE A 125 -0.39 1.84 10.53
N ALA A 126 -0.91 2.07 9.32
CA ALA A 126 -0.73 1.18 8.19
C ALA A 126 0.77 0.97 7.87
N PHE A 127 1.56 2.05 7.82
CA PHE A 127 2.99 1.94 7.57
C PHE A 127 3.78 1.42 8.76
N SER A 128 3.35 1.66 9.99
CA SER A 128 3.98 1.04 11.16
C SER A 128 3.89 -0.49 11.13
N VAL A 129 2.76 -1.02 10.64
CA VAL A 129 2.57 -2.46 10.44
C VAL A 129 3.33 -2.93 9.20
N ALA A 130 3.18 -2.24 8.04
CA ALA A 130 3.81 -2.59 6.77
C ALA A 130 5.34 -2.66 6.86
N ASN A 131 5.95 -1.79 7.66
CA ASN A 131 7.40 -1.66 7.81
C ASN A 131 7.97 -2.42 9.02
N SER A 132 7.14 -3.16 9.76
CA SER A 132 7.63 -3.91 10.91
C SER A 132 8.35 -5.19 10.47
N PRO A 133 9.69 -5.31 10.68
CA PRO A 133 10.41 -6.53 10.33
C PRO A 133 9.82 -7.77 11.03
N LEU A 134 9.35 -7.61 12.29
CA LEU A 134 8.74 -8.71 13.03
C LEU A 134 7.40 -9.16 12.42
N VAL A 135 6.58 -8.24 11.92
CA VAL A 135 5.35 -8.58 11.20
C VAL A 135 5.70 -9.26 9.88
N LYS A 136 6.60 -8.66 9.10
CA LYS A 136 6.98 -9.16 7.77
C LYS A 136 7.63 -10.55 7.83
N THR A 137 8.45 -10.82 8.83
CA THR A 137 9.07 -12.14 9.03
C THR A 137 8.08 -13.19 9.54
N ALA A 138 7.06 -12.81 10.33
CA ALA A 138 5.98 -13.72 10.68
C ALA A 138 5.19 -14.15 9.43
N LEU A 139 4.86 -13.18 8.56
CA LEU A 139 4.17 -13.44 7.30
C LEU A 139 4.98 -14.37 6.37
N ALA A 140 6.31 -14.15 6.27
CA ALA A 140 7.21 -15.03 5.53
C ALA A 140 7.26 -16.45 6.09
N GLY A 141 7.17 -16.59 7.42
CA GLY A 141 7.15 -17.88 8.13
C GLY A 141 5.76 -18.49 8.26
N GLU A 142 4.72 -17.92 7.62
CA GLU A 142 3.33 -18.38 7.70
C GLU A 142 2.77 -18.44 9.13
N ASP A 143 3.35 -17.60 10.02
CA ASP A 143 2.96 -17.47 11.42
C ASP A 143 1.85 -16.39 11.55
N PRO A 144 0.62 -16.76 11.98
CA PRO A 144 -0.47 -15.81 12.17
C PRO A 144 -0.28 -14.94 13.43
N ASN A 145 0.87 -14.29 13.55
CA ASN A 145 1.30 -13.59 14.74
C ASN A 145 0.62 -12.22 14.88
N TRP A 146 -0.64 -12.24 15.26
CA TRP A 146 -1.42 -11.03 15.53
C TRP A 146 -0.80 -10.17 16.66
N GLY A 147 -0.08 -10.76 17.61
CA GLY A 147 0.62 -10.02 18.66
C GLY A 147 1.66 -9.07 18.10
N ARG A 148 2.40 -9.46 17.04
CA ARG A 148 3.32 -8.57 16.34
C ARG A 148 2.60 -7.43 15.61
N VAL A 149 1.39 -7.68 15.10
CA VAL A 149 0.55 -6.64 14.51
C VAL A 149 0.11 -5.64 15.56
N VAL A 150 -0.36 -6.09 16.74
CA VAL A 150 -0.72 -5.22 17.87
C VAL A 150 0.47 -4.38 18.34
N MET A 151 1.65 -4.98 18.49
CA MET A 151 2.89 -4.27 18.82
C MET A 151 3.20 -3.19 17.78
N ALA A 152 3.07 -3.50 16.48
CA ALA A 152 3.34 -2.55 15.42
C ALA A 152 2.31 -1.40 15.40
N ILE A 153 1.04 -1.65 15.73
CA ILE A 153 0.02 -0.62 15.93
C ILE A 153 0.39 0.28 17.11
N GLY A 154 0.81 -0.31 18.24
CA GLY A 154 1.16 0.43 19.46
C GLY A 154 2.32 1.41 19.27
N LYS A 155 3.32 1.05 18.47
CA LYS A 155 4.47 1.92 18.18
C LYS A 155 4.21 3.00 17.11
N ALA A 156 3.01 3.06 16.51
CA ALA A 156 2.70 3.99 15.44
C ALA A 156 2.70 5.49 15.85
N GLY A 157 2.81 5.79 17.14
CA GLY A 157 2.76 7.16 17.66
C GLY A 157 1.38 7.80 17.50
N VAL A 158 0.32 6.99 17.50
CA VAL A 158 -1.07 7.42 17.43
C VAL A 158 -1.77 7.06 18.73
N GLN A 159 -2.53 8.01 19.28
CA GLN A 159 -3.34 7.74 20.48
C GLN A 159 -4.55 6.87 20.10
N LEU A 160 -4.62 5.69 20.70
CA LEU A 160 -5.62 4.66 20.39
C LEU A 160 -6.33 4.19 21.67
N ASN A 161 -7.58 3.78 21.50
CA ASN A 161 -8.29 2.98 22.50
C ASN A 161 -8.22 1.50 22.09
N PHE A 162 -7.34 0.74 22.72
CA PHE A 162 -7.14 -0.67 22.41
C PHE A 162 -8.37 -1.53 22.71
N ASP A 163 -9.25 -1.12 23.66
CA ASP A 163 -10.50 -1.85 23.97
C ASP A 163 -11.50 -1.89 22.82
N LYS A 164 -11.27 -1.08 21.76
CA LYS A 164 -12.10 -1.04 20.57
C LYS A 164 -11.39 -1.61 19.32
N LEU A 165 -10.15 -2.07 19.48
CA LEU A 165 -9.36 -2.60 18.37
C LEU A 165 -9.94 -3.91 17.87
N CYS A 166 -10.13 -4.01 16.53
CA CYS A 166 -10.40 -5.29 15.89
C CYS A 166 -9.34 -5.56 14.81
N ILE A 167 -8.94 -6.82 14.68
CA ILE A 167 -7.96 -7.27 13.68
C ILE A 167 -8.48 -8.53 13.01
N ASP A 168 -8.50 -8.52 11.67
CA ASP A 168 -8.85 -9.66 10.86
C ASP A 168 -7.69 -10.01 9.93
N PHE A 169 -7.47 -11.30 9.69
CA PHE A 169 -6.64 -11.81 8.61
C PHE A 169 -7.58 -12.42 7.56
N GLY A 170 -7.66 -11.79 6.39
CA GLY A 170 -8.69 -12.12 5.41
C GLY A 170 -10.09 -11.87 5.98
N GLU A 171 -10.89 -12.92 6.09
CA GLU A 171 -12.22 -12.90 6.70
C GLU A 171 -12.23 -13.49 8.14
N ILE A 172 -11.06 -13.88 8.67
CA ILE A 172 -10.93 -14.49 9.99
C ILE A 172 -10.73 -13.41 11.02
N ASN A 173 -11.72 -13.22 11.93
CA ASN A 173 -11.61 -12.25 13.02
C ASN A 173 -10.79 -12.83 14.17
N ILE A 174 -9.63 -12.23 14.44
CA ILE A 174 -8.68 -12.68 15.47
C ILE A 174 -8.83 -11.86 16.75
N VAL A 175 -8.89 -10.54 16.62
CA VAL A 175 -9.06 -9.62 17.75
C VAL A 175 -10.38 -8.88 17.59
N GLN A 176 -11.22 -8.96 18.59
CA GLN A 176 -12.48 -8.24 18.67
C GLN A 176 -12.54 -7.44 19.98
N ASN A 177 -12.78 -6.12 19.86
CA ASN A 177 -12.87 -5.23 21.01
C ASN A 177 -11.69 -5.38 21.99
N GLY A 178 -10.47 -5.40 21.44
CA GLY A 178 -9.22 -5.46 22.21
C GLY A 178 -8.87 -6.82 22.81
N LYS A 179 -9.70 -7.84 22.59
CA LYS A 179 -9.50 -9.19 23.14
C LYS A 179 -9.45 -10.21 22.01
N ILE A 180 -8.81 -11.35 22.30
CA ILE A 180 -8.86 -12.48 21.38
C ILE A 180 -10.32 -12.91 21.21
N ASN A 181 -10.75 -13.07 19.95
CA ASN A 181 -12.10 -13.57 19.64
C ASN A 181 -12.27 -14.98 20.20
N VAL A 182 -13.35 -15.23 20.93
CA VAL A 182 -13.64 -16.53 21.54
C VAL A 182 -13.81 -17.67 20.53
N HIS A 183 -14.12 -17.32 19.28
CA HIS A 183 -14.24 -18.26 18.16
C HIS A 183 -12.97 -18.35 17.30
N TYR A 184 -11.88 -17.69 17.71
CA TYR A 184 -10.62 -17.72 16.97
C TYR A 184 -10.08 -19.14 16.90
N ASN A 185 -9.75 -19.56 15.68
CA ASN A 185 -9.12 -20.85 15.39
C ASN A 185 -7.76 -20.62 14.74
N GLU A 186 -6.70 -20.95 15.46
CA GLU A 186 -5.32 -20.75 14.99
C GLU A 186 -5.01 -21.58 13.75
N ASN A 187 -5.53 -22.82 13.66
CA ASN A 187 -5.30 -23.69 12.49
C ASN A 187 -5.87 -23.10 11.21
N GLU A 188 -7.07 -22.51 11.28
CA GLU A 188 -7.71 -21.87 10.14
C GLU A 188 -6.89 -20.67 9.67
N THR A 189 -6.37 -19.89 10.61
CA THR A 189 -5.54 -18.73 10.28
C THR A 189 -4.18 -19.14 9.73
N THR A 190 -3.57 -20.20 10.27
CA THR A 190 -2.33 -20.79 9.75
C THR A 190 -2.52 -21.28 8.31
N ASP A 191 -3.65 -21.91 8.01
CA ASP A 191 -3.96 -22.31 6.62
C ASP A 191 -4.16 -21.11 5.71
N TYR A 192 -4.81 -20.04 6.20
CA TYR A 192 -4.92 -18.78 5.45
C TYR A 192 -3.56 -18.16 5.14
N MET A 193 -2.59 -18.22 6.08
CA MET A 193 -1.24 -17.66 5.90
C MET A 193 -0.42 -18.31 4.78
N LYS A 194 -0.82 -19.49 4.29
CA LYS A 194 -0.16 -20.17 3.15
C LYS A 194 -0.46 -19.51 1.80
N ASN A 195 -1.44 -18.60 1.73
CA ASN A 195 -1.74 -17.87 0.50
C ASN A 195 -0.62 -16.89 0.11
N ASP A 196 -0.46 -16.65 -1.19
CA ASP A 196 0.46 -15.65 -1.72
C ASP A 196 -0.02 -14.20 -1.46
N TYR A 197 -1.34 -14.03 -1.24
CA TYR A 197 -1.99 -12.75 -0.99
C TYR A 197 -2.60 -12.74 0.39
N ILE A 198 -2.11 -11.86 1.26
CA ILE A 198 -2.56 -11.74 2.65
C ILE A 198 -3.18 -10.37 2.88
N ASP A 199 -4.41 -10.35 3.36
CA ASP A 199 -5.10 -9.12 3.77
C ASP A 199 -5.14 -9.04 5.30
N ILE A 200 -4.66 -7.91 5.85
CA ILE A 200 -4.76 -7.58 7.27
C ILE A 200 -5.69 -6.37 7.40
N LYS A 201 -6.83 -6.56 8.02
CA LYS A 201 -7.80 -5.50 8.30
C LYS A 201 -7.68 -5.07 9.75
N ILE A 202 -7.53 -3.77 9.98
CA ILE A 202 -7.36 -3.17 11.31
C ILE A 202 -8.43 -2.11 11.49
N ASN A 203 -9.34 -2.32 12.44
CA ASN A 203 -10.40 -1.37 12.76
C ASN A 203 -10.11 -0.70 14.10
N ILE A 204 -9.99 0.63 14.07
CA ILE A 204 -9.64 1.45 15.25
C ILE A 204 -10.89 1.95 15.98
N SER A 205 -12.06 1.96 15.31
CA SER A 205 -13.35 2.40 15.87
C SER A 205 -13.32 3.80 16.53
N ASN A 206 -12.60 4.75 15.91
CA ASN A 206 -12.42 6.12 16.40
C ASN A 206 -12.71 7.19 15.32
N GLY A 207 -13.52 6.88 14.33
CA GLY A 207 -13.88 7.81 13.25
C GLY A 207 -14.34 7.12 11.98
N SER A 208 -14.12 7.76 10.82
CA SER A 208 -14.59 7.26 9.53
C SER A 208 -13.50 7.24 8.44
N LYS A 209 -12.28 7.66 8.78
CA LYS A 209 -11.20 7.72 7.81
C LYS A 209 -10.46 6.39 7.73
N SER A 210 -9.87 6.13 6.57
CA SER A 210 -9.17 4.90 6.31
C SER A 210 -7.92 5.14 5.45
N PHE A 211 -6.98 4.21 5.52
CA PHE A 211 -5.85 4.15 4.61
C PHE A 211 -5.50 2.69 4.32
N THR A 212 -5.06 2.41 3.09
CA THR A 212 -4.58 1.09 2.71
C THR A 212 -3.13 1.19 2.28
N ALA A 213 -2.25 0.42 2.92
CA ALA A 213 -0.87 0.23 2.51
C ALA A 213 -0.70 -1.15 1.87
N TYR A 214 0.22 -1.22 0.90
CA TYR A 214 0.60 -2.47 0.24
C TYR A 214 2.08 -2.73 0.52
N THR A 215 2.39 -3.95 0.92
CA THR A 215 3.76 -4.35 1.25
C THR A 215 4.00 -5.82 0.85
N MET A 216 5.20 -6.27 1.07
CA MET A 216 5.61 -7.66 0.91
C MET A 216 6.09 -8.22 2.26
N ASP A 217 6.24 -9.50 2.36
CA ASP A 217 6.92 -10.17 3.47
C ASP A 217 8.44 -9.87 3.50
N LEU A 218 9.14 -10.39 4.49
CA LEU A 218 10.60 -10.28 4.61
C LEU A 218 11.19 -11.67 4.77
N THR A 219 11.77 -12.19 3.69
CA THR A 219 12.39 -13.50 3.62
C THR A 219 13.92 -13.43 3.78
N LYS A 220 14.57 -14.57 3.96
CA LYS A 220 16.04 -14.66 3.92
C LYS A 220 16.60 -14.18 2.58
N LYS A 221 15.85 -14.36 1.50
CA LYS A 221 16.27 -13.97 0.14
C LYS A 221 16.50 -12.47 -0.01
N TYR A 222 15.73 -11.62 0.70
CA TYR A 222 15.98 -10.18 0.75
C TYR A 222 17.38 -9.88 1.27
N ILE A 223 17.80 -10.53 2.37
CA ILE A 223 19.11 -10.33 2.97
C ILE A 223 20.23 -10.85 2.03
N GLU A 224 20.05 -12.04 1.44
CA GLU A 224 21.00 -12.58 0.48
C GLU A 224 21.26 -11.62 -0.69
N ILE A 225 20.17 -11.11 -1.32
CA ILE A 225 20.28 -10.18 -2.44
C ILE A 225 21.05 -8.93 -2.03
N ASN A 226 20.72 -8.33 -0.88
CA ASN A 226 21.30 -7.06 -0.46
C ASN A 226 22.71 -7.18 0.12
N THR A 227 23.11 -8.36 0.62
CA THR A 227 24.50 -8.61 1.05
C THR A 227 25.44 -8.83 -0.13
N ASP A 228 24.93 -9.38 -1.23
CA ASP A 228 25.72 -9.65 -2.44
C ASP A 228 25.76 -8.47 -3.40
N TYR A 229 24.86 -7.49 -3.22
CA TYR A 229 24.80 -6.30 -4.07
C TYR A 229 25.96 -5.36 -3.76
N ARG A 230 26.83 -5.15 -4.75
CA ARG A 230 27.90 -4.15 -4.70
C ARG A 230 27.59 -3.08 -5.75
N SER A 231 27.38 -1.86 -5.30
CA SER A 231 27.24 -0.67 -6.15
C SER A 231 28.59 -0.17 -6.64
#